data_211f504ff8c11f4504d6ac2513b3c672
#
_entry.id   211f504ff8c11f4504d6ac2513b3c672
#
_cell.length_a   1.000
_cell.length_b   1.000
_cell.length_c   1.000
_cell.angle_alpha   90.00
_cell.angle_beta   90.00
_cell.angle_gamma   90.00
#
_symmetry.space_group_name_H-M   'P 1'
#
loop_
_entity.id
_entity.type
_entity.pdbx_description
1 polymer ?
#
loop_
_entity_poly.entity_id
_entity_poly.type
_entity_poly.pdbx_seq_one_letter_code
_entity_poly.pdbx_strand_id
1 'polypeptide(L)'
;VGSEMCIRDRHMIGHLQRNKVKYVVGRAALIHSVDSERLAVAISDEAVKKGLIQDILIEVNVAGEENKFGVTCDEAEEFVRKIGKLPGIKIRGFMTSAPFVGNPEDNRKYFRELKQLLVDINNKNIDNVYMNVLSMGMTNDYTVAVEEGATHVRVGTAIFGARDYSH
;
A
#
# COMPACT_ATOMS: atom_id res chain seq x y z
N VAL A 1 -7.68 -32.23 -3.27
CA VAL A 1 -8.17 -31.15 -4.14
C VAL A 1 -8.27 -29.83 -3.33
N GLY A 2 -7.23 -29.42 -2.64
CA GLY A 2 -7.25 -28.20 -1.85
C GLY A 2 -6.13 -27.21 -2.18
N SER A 3 -5.20 -27.58 -3.04
CA SER A 3 -3.96 -26.85 -3.24
C SER A 3 -4.06 -25.65 -4.20
N GLU A 4 -4.99 -25.65 -5.12
CA GLU A 4 -5.06 -24.57 -6.12
C GLU A 4 -5.58 -23.24 -5.56
N MET A 5 -6.32 -23.25 -4.46
CA MET A 5 -6.74 -22.02 -3.78
C MET A 5 -5.61 -21.36 -2.98
N CYS A 6 -4.52 -22.05 -2.72
CA CYS A 6 -3.35 -21.53 -2.00
C CYS A 6 -2.37 -20.76 -2.88
N ILE A 7 -2.56 -20.74 -4.21
CA ILE A 7 -1.67 -20.05 -5.16
C ILE A 7 -1.96 -18.54 -5.23
N ARG A 8 -3.10 -18.09 -4.68
CA ARG A 8 -3.52 -16.69 -4.75
C ARG A 8 -3.45 -16.06 -3.38
N ASP A 9 -2.54 -15.12 -3.23
CA ASP A 9 -2.49 -14.27 -2.04
C ASP A 9 -3.67 -13.29 -2.04
N ARG A 10 -4.19 -13.02 -0.85
CA ARG A 10 -5.18 -11.97 -0.65
C ARG A 10 -4.47 -10.74 -0.13
N HIS A 11 -4.71 -9.59 -0.77
CA HIS A 11 -4.19 -8.30 -0.35
C HIS A 11 -5.33 -7.39 0.10
N MET A 12 -5.12 -6.65 1.19
CA MET A 12 -6.04 -5.60 1.62
C MET A 12 -5.58 -4.27 1.01
N ILE A 13 -6.37 -3.71 0.10
CA ILE A 13 -6.00 -2.51 -0.67
C ILE A 13 -6.86 -1.27 -0.35
N GLY A 14 -8.07 -1.45 0.19
CA GLY A 14 -8.95 -0.35 0.57
C GLY A 14 -8.62 0.19 1.96
N HIS A 15 -9.21 1.34 2.30
CA HIS A 15 -9.07 1.93 3.64
C HIS A 15 -9.47 0.92 4.73
N LEU A 16 -8.57 0.67 5.66
CA LEU A 16 -8.75 -0.30 6.73
C LEU A 16 -9.15 0.40 8.03
N GLN A 17 -10.40 0.22 8.44
CA GLN A 17 -10.86 0.68 9.74
C GLN A 17 -10.24 -0.15 10.87
N ARG A 18 -9.81 0.50 11.96
CA ARG A 18 -9.15 -0.16 13.10
C ARG A 18 -9.95 -1.32 13.70
N ASN A 19 -11.27 -1.18 13.82
CA ASN A 19 -12.15 -2.25 14.33
C ASN A 19 -12.21 -3.49 13.43
N LYS A 20 -11.74 -3.40 12.18
CA LYS A 20 -11.68 -4.50 11.21
C LYS A 20 -10.31 -5.17 11.14
N VAL A 21 -9.27 -4.61 11.75
CA VAL A 21 -7.89 -5.13 11.74
C VAL A 21 -7.84 -6.61 12.14
N LYS A 22 -8.55 -7.00 13.18
CA LYS A 22 -8.61 -8.40 13.68
C LYS A 22 -9.08 -9.43 12.65
N TYR A 23 -9.83 -9.00 11.63
CA TYR A 23 -10.32 -9.86 10.55
C TYR A 23 -9.35 -9.92 9.36
N VAL A 24 -8.40 -9.00 9.26
CA VAL A 24 -7.47 -8.85 8.12
C VAL A 24 -6.11 -9.43 8.44
N VAL A 25 -5.55 -9.10 9.63
CA VAL A 25 -4.22 -9.58 10.06
C VAL A 25 -4.16 -11.10 10.10
N GLY A 26 -3.16 -11.66 9.39
CA GLY A 26 -2.96 -13.11 9.22
C GLY A 26 -3.87 -13.77 8.17
N ARG A 27 -4.76 -12.99 7.51
CA ARG A 27 -5.56 -13.46 6.36
C ARG A 27 -5.18 -12.78 5.07
N ALA A 28 -4.71 -11.53 5.14
CA ALA A 28 -4.10 -10.83 4.02
C ALA A 28 -2.58 -11.05 4.06
N ALA A 29 -1.99 -11.44 2.94
CA ALA A 29 -0.54 -11.55 2.80
C ALA A 29 0.12 -10.17 2.88
N LEU A 30 -0.57 -9.12 2.41
CA LEU A 30 -0.08 -7.76 2.39
C LEU A 30 -1.23 -6.76 2.62
N ILE A 31 -1.01 -5.78 3.50
CA ILE A 31 -1.93 -4.65 3.74
C ILE A 31 -1.32 -3.41 3.10
N HIS A 32 -1.98 -2.84 2.08
CA HIS A 32 -1.44 -1.73 1.28
C HIS A 32 -1.77 -0.35 1.85
N SER A 33 -2.76 -0.24 2.74
CA SER A 33 -3.43 1.00 3.09
C SER A 33 -3.09 1.50 4.50
N VAL A 34 -1.82 1.40 4.91
CA VAL A 34 -1.39 1.92 6.22
C VAL A 34 -1.06 3.40 6.08
N ASP A 35 -1.97 4.24 6.57
CA ASP A 35 -1.98 5.69 6.41
C ASP A 35 -1.75 6.47 7.73
N SER A 36 -1.73 5.77 8.86
CA SER A 36 -1.64 6.41 10.17
C SER A 36 -0.96 5.53 11.21
N GLU A 37 -0.29 6.16 12.17
CA GLU A 37 0.34 5.46 13.29
C GLU A 37 -0.67 4.63 14.08
N ARG A 38 -1.86 5.17 14.32
CA ARG A 38 -2.92 4.47 15.05
C ARG A 38 -3.34 3.16 14.37
N LEU A 39 -3.35 3.13 13.04
CA LEU A 39 -3.61 1.92 12.27
C LEU A 39 -2.43 0.96 12.33
N ALA A 40 -1.20 1.46 12.16
CA ALA A 40 0.02 0.64 12.25
C ALA A 40 0.14 -0.05 13.62
N VAL A 41 -0.11 0.67 14.71
CA VAL A 41 -0.13 0.11 16.09
C VAL A 41 -1.19 -0.98 16.21
N ALA A 42 -2.42 -0.73 15.74
CA ALA A 42 -3.49 -1.73 15.81
C ALA A 42 -3.16 -3.01 15.03
N ILE A 43 -2.49 -2.88 13.86
CA ILE A 43 -2.03 -4.04 13.08
C ILE A 43 -0.91 -4.77 13.83
N SER A 44 0.06 -4.03 14.39
CA SER A 44 1.16 -4.58 15.17
C SER A 44 0.66 -5.38 16.38
N ASP A 45 -0.23 -4.80 17.18
CA ASP A 45 -0.79 -5.44 18.39
C ASP A 45 -1.53 -6.74 18.03
N GLU A 46 -2.33 -6.71 16.98
CA GLU A 46 -3.07 -7.91 16.54
C GLU A 46 -2.12 -8.98 15.96
N ALA A 47 -1.06 -8.58 15.25
CA ALA A 47 -0.06 -9.50 14.73
C ALA A 47 0.73 -10.18 15.87
N VAL A 48 1.17 -9.41 16.85
CA VAL A 48 1.83 -9.93 18.07
C VAL A 48 0.93 -10.90 18.81
N LYS A 49 -0.34 -10.52 19.00
CA LYS A 49 -1.35 -11.39 19.66
C LYS A 49 -1.53 -12.72 18.94
N LYS A 50 -1.42 -12.73 17.62
CA LYS A 50 -1.51 -13.94 16.77
C LYS A 50 -0.20 -14.68 16.60
N GLY A 51 0.92 -14.16 17.12
CA GLY A 51 2.24 -14.76 16.98
C GLY A 51 2.80 -14.74 15.56
N LEU A 52 2.47 -13.69 14.78
CA LEU A 52 2.90 -13.57 13.38
C LEU A 52 3.48 -12.18 13.10
N ILE A 53 4.10 -12.03 11.92
CA ILE A 53 4.54 -10.76 11.37
C ILE A 53 3.69 -10.46 10.14
N GLN A 54 3.07 -9.29 10.11
CA GLN A 54 2.23 -8.84 9.01
C GLN A 54 3.02 -7.90 8.09
N ASP A 55 3.12 -8.27 6.83
CA ASP A 55 3.69 -7.39 5.79
C ASP A 55 2.73 -6.24 5.49
N ILE A 56 3.26 -5.03 5.42
CA ILE A 56 2.49 -3.80 5.16
C ILE A 56 3.17 -2.90 4.12
N LEU A 57 2.36 -2.10 3.43
CA LEU A 57 2.80 -0.93 2.68
C LEU A 57 2.27 0.34 3.36
N ILE A 58 3.03 1.40 3.27
CA ILE A 58 2.59 2.73 3.69
C ILE A 58 1.88 3.38 2.51
N GLU A 59 0.68 3.89 2.76
CA GLU A 59 -0.06 4.70 1.79
C GLU A 59 0.48 6.12 1.78
N VAL A 60 0.92 6.58 0.61
CA VAL A 60 1.49 7.91 0.39
C VAL A 60 0.57 8.71 -0.53
N ASN A 61 0.16 9.89 -0.07
CA ASN A 61 -0.59 10.86 -0.86
C ASN A 61 0.36 11.73 -1.67
N VAL A 62 0.88 11.19 -2.77
CA VAL A 62 1.91 11.85 -3.60
C VAL A 62 1.37 13.12 -4.26
N ALA A 63 0.09 13.16 -4.60
CA ALA A 63 -0.52 14.32 -5.25
C ALA A 63 -0.90 15.46 -4.28
N GLY A 64 -0.84 15.21 -2.96
CA GLY A 64 -1.19 16.21 -1.95
C GLY A 64 -2.68 16.59 -1.95
N GLU A 65 -3.57 15.69 -2.35
CA GLU A 65 -5.02 15.95 -2.39
C GLU A 65 -5.59 15.93 -0.96
N GLU A 66 -6.22 17.04 -0.53
CA GLU A 66 -6.71 17.23 0.85
C GLU A 66 -7.71 16.17 1.33
N ASN A 67 -8.46 15.55 0.42
CA ASN A 67 -9.51 14.58 0.74
C ASN A 67 -9.06 13.12 0.58
N LYS A 68 -7.77 12.84 0.38
CA LYS A 68 -7.25 11.49 0.22
C LYS A 68 -6.47 11.03 1.46
N PHE A 69 -6.54 9.72 1.68
CA PHE A 69 -5.73 9.05 2.71
C PHE A 69 -4.25 9.00 2.31
N GLY A 70 -3.41 8.77 3.28
CA GLY A 70 -1.97 8.62 3.09
C GLY A 70 -1.16 9.72 3.77
N VAL A 71 0.07 9.40 4.11
CA VAL A 71 1.05 10.39 4.58
C VAL A 71 1.58 11.19 3.39
N THR A 72 2.05 12.40 3.61
CA THR A 72 2.72 13.18 2.56
C THR A 72 4.12 12.62 2.26
N CYS A 73 4.69 12.97 1.10
CA CYS A 73 6.05 12.56 0.75
C CYS A 73 7.07 13.05 1.78
N ASP A 74 6.91 14.26 2.30
CA ASP A 74 7.81 14.87 3.28
C ASP A 74 7.75 14.16 4.65
N GLU A 75 6.58 13.67 5.04
CA GLU A 75 6.38 12.95 6.30
C GLU A 75 6.76 11.47 6.22
N ALA A 76 6.89 10.91 5.01
CA ALA A 76 7.03 9.48 4.79
C ALA A 76 8.25 8.88 5.50
N GLU A 77 9.40 9.54 5.50
CA GLU A 77 10.61 9.04 6.16
C GLU A 77 10.44 8.96 7.67
N GLU A 78 9.96 10.03 8.30
CA GLU A 78 9.73 10.06 9.74
C GLU A 78 8.70 8.98 10.14
N PHE A 79 7.64 8.85 9.36
CA PHE A 79 6.62 7.85 9.55
C PHE A 79 7.18 6.42 9.46
N VAL A 80 8.00 6.12 8.42
CA VAL A 80 8.70 4.84 8.26
C VAL A 80 9.57 4.53 9.47
N ARG A 81 10.39 5.49 9.92
CA ARG A 81 11.26 5.32 11.10
C ARG A 81 10.49 5.07 12.38
N LYS A 82 9.33 5.69 12.51
CA LYS A 82 8.47 5.57 13.69
C LYS A 82 7.81 4.20 13.76
N ILE A 83 7.11 3.80 12.69
CA ILE A 83 6.36 2.55 12.70
C ILE A 83 7.26 1.32 12.46
N GLY A 84 8.43 1.48 11.84
CA GLY A 84 9.41 0.40 11.67
C GLY A 84 9.92 -0.19 13.00
N LYS A 85 9.76 0.53 14.11
CA LYS A 85 10.09 0.07 15.47
C LYS A 85 9.00 -0.82 16.09
N LEU A 86 7.82 -0.89 15.48
CA LEU A 86 6.71 -1.68 16.01
C LEU A 86 6.99 -3.18 15.79
N PRO A 87 6.79 -4.03 16.80
CA PRO A 87 6.89 -5.48 16.64
C PRO A 87 5.70 -5.99 15.80
N GLY A 88 5.82 -7.18 15.22
CA GLY A 88 4.70 -7.81 14.53
C GLY A 88 4.33 -7.22 13.16
N ILE A 89 5.00 -6.18 12.68
CA ILE A 89 4.84 -5.67 11.32
C ILE A 89 6.19 -5.61 10.58
N LYS A 90 6.12 -5.64 9.26
CA LYS A 90 7.27 -5.49 8.36
C LYS A 90 6.90 -4.58 7.22
N ILE A 91 7.65 -3.48 7.06
CA ILE A 91 7.40 -2.51 6.00
C ILE A 91 8.05 -3.02 4.71
N ARG A 92 7.25 -3.18 3.65
CA ARG A 92 7.70 -3.73 2.36
C ARG A 92 7.80 -2.67 1.26
N GLY A 93 7.29 -1.47 1.50
CA GLY A 93 7.32 -0.41 0.52
C GLY A 93 6.14 0.55 0.62
N PHE A 94 5.77 1.11 -0.53
CA PHE A 94 4.74 2.13 -0.63
C PHE A 94 3.56 1.74 -1.52
N MET A 95 2.43 2.35 -1.24
CA MET A 95 1.25 2.38 -2.10
C MET A 95 0.83 3.83 -2.34
N THR A 96 0.35 4.14 -3.53
CA THR A 96 -0.35 5.40 -3.80
C THR A 96 -1.57 5.18 -4.68
N SER A 97 -2.57 6.02 -4.48
CA SER A 97 -3.74 6.15 -5.34
C SER A 97 -3.66 7.51 -6.04
N ALA A 98 -3.10 7.51 -7.26
CA ALA A 98 -2.95 8.72 -8.07
C ALA A 98 -4.32 9.35 -8.40
N PRO A 99 -4.37 10.64 -8.75
CA PRO A 99 -5.60 11.30 -9.19
C PRO A 99 -6.24 10.61 -10.40
N PHE A 100 -7.57 10.67 -10.47
CA PHE A 100 -8.25 10.27 -11.70
C PHE A 100 -8.03 11.35 -12.76
N VAL A 101 -7.37 11.00 -13.86
CA VAL A 101 -7.02 11.91 -14.96
C VAL A 101 -7.53 11.37 -16.30
N GLY A 102 -7.81 12.26 -17.24
CA GLY A 102 -8.24 11.88 -18.59
C GLY A 102 -7.11 11.26 -19.42
N ASN A 103 -5.88 11.77 -19.25
CA ASN A 103 -4.70 11.23 -19.90
C ASN A 103 -3.82 10.52 -18.85
N PRO A 104 -3.62 9.19 -18.94
CA PRO A 104 -2.79 8.42 -18.00
C PRO A 104 -1.38 8.97 -17.79
N GLU A 105 -0.79 9.60 -18.85
CA GLU A 105 0.55 10.21 -18.78
C GLU A 105 0.66 11.32 -17.72
N ASP A 106 -0.44 11.98 -17.39
CA ASP A 106 -0.45 13.05 -16.37
C ASP A 106 -0.09 12.52 -14.98
N ASN A 107 -0.27 11.21 -14.74
CA ASN A 107 0.09 10.54 -13.48
C ASN A 107 1.55 10.07 -13.43
N ARG A 108 2.28 10.07 -14.54
CA ARG A 108 3.68 9.62 -14.61
C ARG A 108 4.57 10.31 -13.57
N LYS A 109 4.40 11.60 -13.39
CA LYS A 109 5.16 12.40 -12.40
C LYS A 109 5.01 11.85 -10.98
N TYR A 110 3.79 11.48 -10.58
CA TYR A 110 3.49 10.94 -9.25
C TYR A 110 4.09 9.55 -9.05
N PHE A 111 4.04 8.70 -10.07
CA PHE A 111 4.65 7.37 -10.01
C PHE A 111 6.17 7.45 -9.92
N ARG A 112 6.78 8.35 -10.66
CA ARG A 112 8.23 8.61 -10.61
C ARG A 112 8.65 9.16 -9.25
N GLU A 113 7.90 10.09 -8.69
CA GLU A 113 8.14 10.64 -7.35
C GLU A 113 8.08 9.57 -6.26
N LEU A 114 7.05 8.71 -6.29
CA LEU A 114 6.93 7.60 -5.35
C LEU A 114 8.08 6.60 -5.49
N LYS A 115 8.51 6.32 -6.72
CA LYS A 115 9.67 5.46 -6.99
C LYS A 115 10.94 6.06 -6.40
N GLN A 116 11.18 7.36 -6.60
CA GLN A 116 12.34 8.05 -6.05
C GLN A 116 12.33 8.01 -4.53
N LEU A 117 11.19 8.30 -3.90
CA LEU A 117 11.02 8.22 -2.46
C LEU A 117 11.36 6.82 -1.91
N LEU A 118 10.90 5.77 -2.60
CA LEU A 118 11.22 4.39 -2.22
C LEU A 118 12.73 4.13 -2.28
N VAL A 119 13.41 4.56 -3.33
CA VAL A 119 14.86 4.40 -3.48
C VAL A 119 15.62 5.16 -2.39
N ASP A 120 15.20 6.40 -2.12
CA ASP A 120 15.86 7.26 -1.13
C ASP A 120 15.75 6.67 0.29
N ILE A 121 14.57 6.17 0.65
CA ILE A 121 14.37 5.54 1.97
C ILE A 121 15.08 4.18 2.04
N ASN A 122 15.09 3.40 0.97
CA ASN A 122 15.82 2.13 0.94
C ASN A 122 17.32 2.31 1.17
N ASN A 123 17.90 3.37 0.60
CA ASN A 123 19.33 3.69 0.77
C ASN A 123 19.69 4.10 2.21
N LYS A 124 18.72 4.44 3.04
CA LYS A 124 18.95 4.81 4.45
C LYS A 124 19.10 3.61 5.38
N ASN A 125 18.90 2.39 4.89
CA ASN A 125 19.08 1.12 5.61
C ASN A 125 18.42 1.14 7.01
N ILE A 126 17.15 1.52 7.05
CA ILE A 126 16.38 1.57 8.30
C ILE A 126 16.03 0.14 8.71
N ASP A 127 16.24 -0.21 9.97
CA ASP A 127 15.92 -1.52 10.52
C ASP A 127 14.44 -1.88 10.31
N ASN A 128 14.16 -3.14 9.96
CA ASN A 128 12.82 -3.69 9.72
C ASN A 128 12.07 -3.05 8.55
N VAL A 129 12.80 -2.38 7.64
CA VAL A 129 12.25 -1.70 6.47
C VAL A 129 12.88 -2.28 5.20
N TYR A 130 12.05 -2.79 4.30
CA TYR A 130 12.46 -3.47 3.07
C TYR A 130 11.71 -2.86 1.89
N MET A 131 12.24 -1.80 1.31
CA MET A 131 11.59 -1.02 0.24
C MET A 131 11.71 -1.70 -1.12
N ASN A 132 10.98 -2.81 -1.32
CA ASN A 132 11.00 -3.60 -2.55
C ASN A 132 9.63 -3.73 -3.23
N VAL A 133 8.59 -3.12 -2.67
CA VAL A 133 7.23 -3.16 -3.22
C VAL A 133 6.72 -1.76 -3.51
N LEU A 134 6.26 -1.55 -4.76
CA LEU A 134 5.53 -0.37 -5.19
C LEU A 134 4.15 -0.78 -5.71
N SER A 135 3.11 -0.44 -4.94
CA SER A 135 1.72 -0.64 -5.35
C SER A 135 1.17 0.67 -5.89
N MET A 136 1.15 0.81 -7.21
CA MET A 136 0.65 1.99 -7.89
C MET A 136 0.11 1.64 -9.28
N GLY A 137 -0.82 2.44 -9.79
CA GLY A 137 -1.52 2.18 -11.04
C GLY A 137 -2.80 1.37 -10.85
N MET A 138 -3.84 1.85 -11.50
CA MET A 138 -5.18 1.26 -11.56
C MET A 138 -5.57 1.00 -13.01
N THR A 139 -6.82 0.61 -13.26
CA THR A 139 -7.32 0.27 -14.60
C THR A 139 -6.93 1.29 -15.68
N ASN A 140 -6.94 2.58 -15.35
CA ASN A 140 -6.73 3.64 -16.35
C ASN A 140 -5.26 3.94 -16.64
N ASP A 141 -4.36 3.73 -15.67
CA ASP A 141 -2.98 4.21 -15.73
C ASP A 141 -1.91 3.16 -15.35
N TYR A 142 -2.30 1.88 -15.24
CA TYR A 142 -1.38 0.82 -14.82
C TYR A 142 -0.18 0.63 -15.77
N THR A 143 -0.34 0.89 -17.07
CA THR A 143 0.76 0.79 -18.05
C THR A 143 1.85 1.80 -17.73
N VAL A 144 1.46 3.06 -17.48
CA VAL A 144 2.39 4.13 -17.08
C VAL A 144 3.05 3.81 -15.74
N ALA A 145 2.28 3.27 -14.79
CA ALA A 145 2.82 2.86 -13.50
C ALA A 145 3.86 1.74 -13.62
N VAL A 146 3.63 0.75 -14.50
CA VAL A 146 4.60 -0.33 -14.78
C VAL A 146 5.88 0.20 -15.39
N GLU A 147 5.81 1.13 -16.34
CA GLU A 147 6.97 1.79 -16.94
C GLU A 147 7.79 2.55 -15.88
N GLU A 148 7.15 3.14 -14.88
CA GLU A 148 7.82 3.82 -13.76
C GLU A 148 8.21 2.86 -12.60
N GLY A 149 8.04 1.56 -12.77
CA GLY A 149 8.57 0.52 -11.87
C GLY A 149 7.58 0.02 -10.82
N ALA A 150 6.28 0.07 -11.08
CA ALA A 150 5.31 -0.62 -10.22
C ALA A 150 5.60 -2.12 -10.13
N THR A 151 5.57 -2.67 -8.93
CA THR A 151 5.63 -4.12 -8.69
C THR A 151 4.25 -4.75 -8.58
N HIS A 152 3.27 -3.93 -8.20
CA HIS A 152 1.87 -4.32 -8.06
C HIS A 152 0.97 -3.24 -8.68
N VAL A 153 0.03 -3.68 -9.49
CA VAL A 153 -1.05 -2.84 -10.06
C VAL A 153 -2.41 -3.32 -9.57
N ARG A 154 -3.40 -2.44 -9.53
CA ARG A 154 -4.72 -2.74 -8.96
C ARG A 154 -5.80 -2.58 -10.02
N VAL A 155 -5.87 -3.55 -10.94
CA VAL A 155 -6.83 -3.54 -12.05
C VAL A 155 -8.18 -4.08 -11.57
N GLY A 156 -9.20 -3.25 -11.57
CA GLY A 156 -10.55 -3.60 -11.11
C GLY A 156 -11.59 -3.53 -12.23
N THR A 157 -11.98 -2.33 -12.63
CA THR A 157 -13.09 -2.11 -13.59
C THR A 157 -12.84 -2.72 -14.96
N ALA A 158 -11.59 -2.84 -15.40
CA ALA A 158 -11.27 -3.53 -16.66
C ALA A 158 -11.54 -5.05 -16.61
N ILE A 159 -11.54 -5.65 -15.41
CA ILE A 159 -11.78 -7.09 -15.23
C ILE A 159 -13.24 -7.35 -14.84
N PHE A 160 -13.77 -6.55 -13.91
CA PHE A 160 -15.08 -6.80 -13.29
C PHE A 160 -16.21 -5.89 -13.82
N GLY A 161 -15.90 -4.96 -14.73
CA GLY A 161 -16.85 -3.96 -15.19
C GLY A 161 -17.03 -2.78 -14.24
N ALA A 162 -17.82 -1.78 -14.66
CA ALA A 162 -18.17 -0.64 -13.82
C ALA A 162 -19.05 -1.09 -12.63
N ARG A 163 -18.87 -0.42 -11.48
CA ARG A 163 -19.74 -0.66 -10.31
C ARG A 163 -21.11 -0.10 -10.57
N ASP A 164 -22.14 -0.92 -10.38
CA ASP A 164 -23.51 -0.47 -10.34
C ASP A 164 -23.85 0.03 -8.93
N TYR A 165 -24.14 1.31 -8.79
CA TYR A 165 -24.53 1.95 -7.52
C TYR A 165 -26.05 2.13 -7.41
N SER A 166 -26.85 1.44 -8.23
CA SER A 166 -28.32 1.59 -8.31
C SER A 166 -29.08 0.79 -7.23
N HIS A 167 -28.45 0.51 -6.08
CA HIS A 167 -29.13 -0.12 -4.93
C HIS A 167 -28.96 0.71 -3.66
#